data_d1b6b176dd74c64c93a4310251275c0c
#
_entry.id   d1b6b176dd74c64c93a4310251275c0c
#
_cell.length_a   1.000
_cell.length_b   1.000
_cell.length_c   1.000
_cell.angle_alpha   90.00
_cell.angle_beta   90.00
_cell.angle_gamma   90.00
#
_symmetry.space_group_name_H-M   'P 1'
#
loop_
_entity.id
_entity.type
_entity.pdbx_description
1 polymer ?
#
loop_
_entity_poly.entity_id
_entity_poly.type
_entity_poly.pdbx_seq_one_letter_code
_entity_poly.pdbx_strand_id
1 'polypeptide(L)'
;MSVIFITLSCSPTDPDQADIARSAPSQFRLAFAVTDFSIGTNRLAFGMIESGVGPIKNKSLIVKTYYLDGASPDDPVETLIPVYRSWPTGQGIYTATVQFDREGRWGILATTTASNKKFEASAGINVSIKSLVPELGSKPPISTTKTTNQLSQLPSITSDPNPNIRLYRTSLHEAIPSGLPTIVVFATPAFCKTSTCGPQLEILSELEFNYREKANFVHVEIYDNPNEIQGDISRGVISPEVLKWNLPSEPWTFLIDSDGLIYSRFEGFTTFDEIEEKLIEIIN
;
A
#
# COMPACT_ATOMS: atom_id res chain seq x y z
N MET A 1 -79.02 -17.97 -20.25
CA MET A 1 -78.18 -16.88 -20.80
C MET A 1 -77.70 -16.02 -19.64
N SER A 2 -76.49 -16.24 -19.16
CA SER A 2 -75.93 -15.43 -18.10
C SER A 2 -74.75 -14.62 -18.69
N VAL A 3 -74.90 -13.32 -18.59
CA VAL A 3 -73.93 -12.35 -19.08
C VAL A 3 -72.93 -12.05 -17.94
N ILE A 4 -71.69 -12.38 -18.15
CA ILE A 4 -70.59 -12.04 -17.22
C ILE A 4 -70.01 -10.68 -17.63
N PHE A 5 -70.12 -9.70 -16.72
CA PHE A 5 -69.45 -8.41 -16.85
C PHE A 5 -68.02 -8.55 -16.30
N ILE A 6 -67.02 -8.35 -17.17
CA ILE A 6 -65.61 -8.22 -16.79
C ILE A 6 -65.35 -6.74 -16.56
N THR A 7 -65.12 -6.35 -15.31
CA THR A 7 -64.64 -5.01 -14.96
C THR A 7 -63.11 -4.98 -15.08
N LEU A 8 -62.59 -4.21 -16.05
CA LEU A 8 -61.19 -3.82 -16.11
C LEU A 8 -60.90 -2.82 -14.98
N SER A 9 -60.08 -3.24 -14.03
CA SER A 9 -59.48 -2.36 -13.01
C SER A 9 -58.19 -1.78 -13.57
N CYS A 10 -58.17 -0.50 -13.89
CA CYS A 10 -56.92 0.25 -14.12
C CYS A 10 -56.34 0.64 -12.77
N SER A 11 -55.21 0.05 -12.40
CA SER A 11 -54.38 0.54 -11.29
C SER A 11 -53.62 1.79 -11.73
N PRO A 12 -53.57 2.86 -10.92
CA PRO A 12 -52.72 3.99 -11.23
C PRO A 12 -51.25 3.59 -11.09
N THR A 13 -50.49 3.80 -12.13
CA THR A 13 -49.02 3.75 -12.13
C THR A 13 -48.52 4.91 -11.28
N ASP A 14 -47.83 4.59 -10.22
CA ASP A 14 -47.12 5.50 -9.33
C ASP A 14 -45.96 6.18 -10.11
N PRO A 15 -45.92 7.52 -10.25
CA PRO A 15 -44.89 8.19 -11.05
C PRO A 15 -43.55 8.40 -10.33
N ASP A 16 -43.31 7.76 -9.19
CA ASP A 16 -42.14 8.03 -8.35
C ASP A 16 -41.14 6.88 -8.23
N GLN A 17 -41.05 6.00 -9.22
CA GLN A 17 -39.83 5.25 -9.45
C GLN A 17 -38.89 6.10 -10.32
N ALA A 18 -38.23 7.07 -9.68
CA ALA A 18 -37.06 7.70 -10.27
C ALA A 18 -36.08 6.59 -10.68
N ASP A 19 -35.92 6.42 -11.99
CA ASP A 19 -34.85 5.64 -12.59
C ASP A 19 -33.53 6.08 -11.94
N ILE A 20 -33.08 5.32 -10.95
CA ILE A 20 -31.66 5.33 -10.56
C ILE A 20 -30.96 4.78 -11.80
N ALA A 21 -30.59 5.68 -12.71
CA ALA A 21 -29.71 5.35 -13.82
C ALA A 21 -28.48 4.69 -13.23
N ARG A 22 -28.44 3.35 -13.27
CA ARG A 22 -27.20 2.59 -13.06
C ARG A 22 -26.28 3.06 -14.17
N SER A 23 -25.38 4.00 -13.83
CA SER A 23 -24.30 4.37 -14.72
C SER A 23 -23.63 3.05 -15.15
N ALA A 24 -23.50 2.86 -16.46
CA ALA A 24 -22.79 1.70 -16.99
C ALA A 24 -21.44 1.60 -16.26
N PRO A 25 -21.01 0.39 -15.84
CA PRO A 25 -19.75 0.24 -15.14
C PRO A 25 -18.66 0.89 -15.97
N SER A 26 -17.87 1.80 -15.37
CA SER A 26 -16.82 2.51 -16.08
C SER A 26 -15.86 1.49 -16.69
N GLN A 27 -15.45 1.71 -17.94
CA GLN A 27 -14.51 0.84 -18.62
C GLN A 27 -13.18 0.74 -17.86
N PHE A 28 -12.84 1.78 -17.10
CA PHE A 28 -11.60 1.88 -16.33
C PHE A 28 -11.89 2.12 -14.85
N ARG A 29 -11.03 1.56 -13.99
CA ARG A 29 -11.10 1.76 -12.53
C ARG A 29 -9.71 1.94 -11.96
N LEU A 30 -9.60 2.64 -10.83
CA LEU A 30 -8.40 2.70 -10.00
C LEU A 30 -8.46 1.59 -8.95
N ALA A 31 -7.34 0.91 -8.76
CA ALA A 31 -7.12 -0.04 -7.66
C ALA A 31 -5.93 0.46 -6.84
N PHE A 32 -6.20 0.95 -5.64
CA PHE A 32 -5.15 1.42 -4.75
C PHE A 32 -4.42 0.25 -4.10
N ALA A 33 -3.08 0.38 -4.00
CA ALA A 33 -2.22 -0.52 -3.24
C ALA A 33 -1.83 0.07 -1.88
N VAL A 34 -2.43 1.20 -1.54
CA VAL A 34 -2.25 1.93 -0.27
C VAL A 34 -3.63 2.28 0.28
N THR A 35 -3.76 2.26 1.60
CA THR A 35 -5.04 2.50 2.29
C THR A 35 -4.93 3.55 3.39
N ASP A 36 -3.73 3.83 3.89
CA ASP A 36 -3.49 4.78 4.96
C ASP A 36 -3.11 6.16 4.40
N PHE A 37 -4.10 7.06 4.33
CA PHE A 37 -3.91 8.44 3.92
C PHE A 37 -4.18 9.39 5.09
N SER A 38 -3.26 10.33 5.31
CA SER A 38 -3.37 11.35 6.35
C SER A 38 -2.98 12.73 5.85
N ILE A 39 -3.26 13.77 6.64
CA ILE A 39 -2.80 15.13 6.34
C ILE A 39 -1.28 15.13 6.18
N GLY A 40 -0.77 15.86 5.19
CA GLY A 40 0.65 15.97 4.85
C GLY A 40 1.04 15.18 3.61
N THR A 41 2.31 14.78 3.57
CA THR A 41 2.91 14.05 2.44
C THR A 41 2.54 12.57 2.49
N ASN A 42 1.99 12.06 1.39
CA ASN A 42 1.61 10.65 1.25
C ASN A 42 2.17 10.04 -0.04
N ARG A 43 2.40 8.73 0.01
CA ARG A 43 2.61 7.93 -1.20
C ARG A 43 1.25 7.56 -1.78
N LEU A 44 0.99 7.96 -3.02
CA LEU A 44 -0.12 7.47 -3.81
C LEU A 44 0.37 6.32 -4.67
N ALA A 45 -0.17 5.12 -4.48
CA ALA A 45 0.21 3.93 -5.25
C ALA A 45 -1.04 3.22 -5.75
N PHE A 46 -1.17 3.05 -7.09
CA PHE A 46 -2.38 2.53 -7.69
C PHE A 46 -2.14 1.84 -9.05
N GLY A 47 -3.01 0.91 -9.39
CA GLY A 47 -3.18 0.40 -10.75
C GLY A 47 -4.36 1.06 -11.44
N MET A 48 -4.25 1.34 -12.74
CA MET A 48 -5.39 1.68 -13.60
C MET A 48 -5.77 0.42 -14.40
N ILE A 49 -6.99 -0.07 -14.24
CA ILE A 49 -7.44 -1.36 -14.74
C ILE A 49 -8.54 -1.14 -15.79
N GLU A 50 -8.35 -1.69 -16.97
CA GLU A 50 -9.38 -1.77 -18.01
C GLU A 50 -10.22 -3.04 -17.84
N SER A 51 -11.53 -2.90 -17.79
CA SER A 51 -12.46 -4.02 -17.59
C SER A 51 -12.35 -5.03 -18.74
N GLY A 52 -12.17 -6.29 -18.40
CA GLY A 52 -12.00 -7.38 -19.40
C GLY A 52 -10.64 -7.48 -20.08
N VAL A 53 -9.74 -6.51 -19.85
CA VAL A 53 -8.39 -6.49 -20.46
C VAL A 53 -7.30 -6.64 -19.38
N GLY A 54 -7.37 -5.85 -18.31
CA GLY A 54 -6.40 -5.89 -17.21
C GLY A 54 -5.72 -4.55 -16.93
N PRO A 55 -4.57 -4.56 -16.21
CA PRO A 55 -3.88 -3.34 -15.84
C PRO A 55 -3.25 -2.63 -17.03
N ILE A 56 -3.41 -1.30 -17.07
CA ILE A 56 -2.70 -0.44 -18.00
C ILE A 56 -1.27 -0.28 -17.50
N LYS A 57 -0.30 -0.66 -18.34
CA LYS A 57 1.12 -0.69 -17.98
C LYS A 57 1.89 0.37 -18.75
N ASN A 58 2.86 0.97 -18.09
CA ASN A 58 3.89 1.84 -18.69
C ASN A 58 3.32 2.89 -19.67
N LYS A 59 2.25 3.58 -19.26
CA LYS A 59 1.67 4.71 -19.99
C LYS A 59 1.87 5.99 -19.18
N SER A 60 2.04 7.11 -19.88
CA SER A 60 2.03 8.40 -19.22
C SER A 60 0.62 8.69 -18.70
N LEU A 61 0.50 8.90 -17.41
CA LEU A 61 -0.73 9.30 -16.74
C LEU A 61 -0.60 10.73 -16.22
N ILE A 62 -1.74 11.41 -16.15
CA ILE A 62 -1.91 12.63 -15.36
C ILE A 62 -2.89 12.29 -14.26
N VAL A 63 -2.52 12.59 -13.02
CA VAL A 63 -3.39 12.43 -11.85
C VAL A 63 -3.77 13.80 -11.32
N LYS A 64 -5.05 13.97 -11.02
CA LYS A 64 -5.56 15.16 -10.33
C LYS A 64 -6.24 14.75 -9.04
N THR A 65 -6.04 15.54 -8.00
CA THR A 65 -6.73 15.37 -6.71
C THR A 65 -7.80 16.44 -6.56
N TYR A 66 -8.89 16.10 -5.86
CA TYR A 66 -10.04 16.97 -5.63
C TYR A 66 -10.49 16.85 -4.18
N TYR A 67 -10.78 17.97 -3.52
CA TYR A 67 -11.39 17.95 -2.19
C TYR A 67 -12.91 17.95 -2.29
N LEU A 68 -13.55 16.83 -1.99
CA LEU A 68 -14.98 16.61 -2.25
C LEU A 68 -15.90 17.23 -1.19
N ASP A 69 -15.38 17.56 0.00
CA ASP A 69 -16.17 18.15 1.09
C ASP A 69 -16.11 19.69 1.11
N GLY A 70 -15.50 20.30 0.07
CA GLY A 70 -15.32 21.75 -0.04
C GLY A 70 -16.43 22.45 -0.82
N ALA A 71 -16.28 23.79 -0.93
CA ALA A 71 -17.18 24.63 -1.73
C ALA A 71 -16.98 24.48 -3.26
N SER A 72 -15.83 23.99 -3.69
CA SER A 72 -15.45 23.79 -5.11
C SER A 72 -14.95 22.36 -5.33
N PRO A 73 -15.83 21.33 -5.23
CA PRO A 73 -15.40 19.92 -5.35
C PRO A 73 -14.91 19.52 -6.74
N ASP A 74 -15.18 20.32 -7.76
CA ASP A 74 -14.79 20.10 -9.15
C ASP A 74 -13.45 20.79 -9.51
N ASP A 75 -12.90 21.63 -8.64
CA ASP A 75 -11.63 22.29 -8.85
C ASP A 75 -10.47 21.37 -8.38
N PRO A 76 -9.49 21.09 -9.25
CA PRO A 76 -8.34 20.26 -8.85
C PRO A 76 -7.46 21.00 -7.86
N VAL A 77 -7.09 20.30 -6.77
CA VAL A 77 -6.17 20.81 -5.75
C VAL A 77 -4.73 20.63 -6.21
N GLU A 78 -4.39 19.46 -6.75
CA GLU A 78 -3.03 19.14 -7.20
C GLU A 78 -3.09 18.37 -8.52
N THR A 79 -2.04 18.53 -9.34
CA THR A 79 -1.85 17.75 -10.58
C THR A 79 -0.48 17.09 -10.54
N LEU A 80 -0.43 15.77 -10.72
CA LEU A 80 0.73 14.92 -10.58
C LEU A 80 0.99 14.14 -11.86
N ILE A 81 2.25 13.77 -12.09
CA ILE A 81 2.68 12.83 -13.13
C ILE A 81 3.25 11.61 -12.41
N PRO A 82 2.50 10.51 -12.25
CA PRO A 82 2.97 9.35 -11.54
C PRO A 82 4.02 8.59 -12.36
N VAL A 83 4.96 7.95 -11.65
CA VAL A 83 5.96 7.05 -12.23
C VAL A 83 5.40 5.64 -12.27
N TYR A 84 5.56 4.95 -13.41
CA TYR A 84 5.24 3.53 -13.49
C TYR A 84 6.41 2.69 -12.96
N ARG A 85 6.14 1.88 -11.93
CA ARG A 85 7.12 0.98 -11.30
C ARG A 85 6.79 -0.46 -11.69
N SER A 86 7.70 -1.12 -12.42
CA SER A 86 7.52 -2.52 -12.82
C SER A 86 7.81 -3.47 -11.66
N TRP A 87 7.01 -4.54 -11.54
CA TRP A 87 7.22 -5.60 -10.56
C TRP A 87 7.87 -6.84 -11.20
N PRO A 88 8.60 -7.64 -10.44
CA PRO A 88 9.22 -8.87 -10.94
C PRO A 88 8.22 -9.85 -11.58
N THR A 89 6.96 -9.83 -11.13
CA THR A 89 5.87 -10.67 -11.66
C THR A 89 5.37 -10.25 -13.05
N GLY A 90 5.99 -9.21 -13.68
CA GLY A 90 5.53 -8.63 -14.93
C GLY A 90 4.28 -7.75 -14.79
N GLN A 91 3.84 -7.51 -13.56
CA GLN A 91 2.87 -6.49 -13.22
C GLN A 91 3.58 -5.16 -12.96
N GLY A 92 2.87 -4.18 -12.45
CA GLY A 92 3.44 -2.90 -12.04
C GLY A 92 2.37 -1.98 -11.50
N ILE A 93 2.82 -0.86 -10.97
CA ILE A 93 1.99 0.10 -10.27
C ILE A 93 2.45 1.52 -10.61
N TYR A 94 1.54 2.46 -10.56
CA TYR A 94 1.86 3.88 -10.65
C TYR A 94 2.04 4.45 -9.25
N THR A 95 3.11 5.21 -9.04
CA THR A 95 3.39 5.86 -7.76
C THR A 95 3.60 7.35 -7.96
N ALA A 96 3.15 8.15 -7.00
CA ALA A 96 3.40 9.58 -6.91
C ALA A 96 3.44 10.01 -5.44
N THR A 97 4.10 11.13 -5.17
CA THR A 97 3.97 11.83 -3.90
C THR A 97 2.80 12.81 -4.02
N VAL A 98 1.89 12.79 -3.07
CA VAL A 98 0.71 13.66 -3.01
C VAL A 98 0.65 14.39 -1.68
N GLN A 99 0.15 15.64 -1.69
CA GLN A 99 -0.05 16.45 -0.50
C GLN A 99 -1.54 16.57 -0.19
N PHE A 100 -1.93 16.18 1.03
CA PHE A 100 -3.27 16.45 1.54
C PHE A 100 -3.18 17.50 2.64
N ASP A 101 -3.83 18.64 2.44
CA ASP A 101 -3.77 19.78 3.37
C ASP A 101 -4.85 19.71 4.47
N ARG A 102 -5.80 18.79 4.34
CA ARG A 102 -6.91 18.62 5.28
C ARG A 102 -7.52 17.23 5.24
N GLU A 103 -8.19 16.86 6.33
CA GLU A 103 -8.99 15.63 6.42
C GLU A 103 -10.26 15.68 5.56
N GLY A 104 -10.88 14.54 5.33
CA GLY A 104 -12.16 14.41 4.64
C GLY A 104 -12.10 13.56 3.39
N ARG A 105 -13.11 13.70 2.53
CA ARG A 105 -13.22 12.94 1.29
C ARG A 105 -12.46 13.64 0.18
N TRP A 106 -11.61 12.86 -0.51
CA TRP A 106 -10.86 13.31 -1.68
C TRP A 106 -11.17 12.45 -2.88
N GLY A 107 -11.18 13.06 -4.05
CA GLY A 107 -11.28 12.39 -5.35
C GLY A 107 -9.89 12.29 -5.99
N ILE A 108 -9.61 11.13 -6.58
CA ILE A 108 -8.41 10.90 -7.41
C ILE A 108 -8.90 10.60 -8.82
N LEU A 109 -8.48 11.40 -9.80
CA LEU A 109 -8.77 11.20 -11.22
C LEU A 109 -7.46 10.95 -11.96
N ALA A 110 -7.31 9.76 -12.53
CA ALA A 110 -6.20 9.43 -13.43
C ALA A 110 -6.65 9.46 -14.88
N THR A 111 -5.89 10.12 -15.73
CA THR A 111 -6.16 10.25 -17.16
C THR A 111 -4.95 9.86 -17.99
N THR A 112 -5.20 9.22 -19.13
CA THR A 112 -4.18 8.97 -20.16
C THR A 112 -4.78 9.13 -21.55
N THR A 113 -3.94 9.27 -22.57
CA THR A 113 -4.36 9.31 -23.97
C THR A 113 -3.64 8.24 -24.76
N ALA A 114 -4.35 7.42 -25.47
CA ALA A 114 -3.80 6.46 -26.41
C ALA A 114 -4.66 6.46 -27.69
N SER A 115 -3.98 6.44 -28.86
CA SER A 115 -4.66 6.44 -30.18
C SER A 115 -5.73 7.55 -30.30
N ASN A 116 -5.41 8.78 -29.85
CA ASN A 116 -6.30 9.97 -29.82
C ASN A 116 -7.59 9.78 -29.00
N LYS A 117 -7.67 8.76 -28.14
CA LYS A 117 -8.76 8.58 -27.18
C LYS A 117 -8.26 8.87 -25.77
N LYS A 118 -9.06 9.63 -25.03
CA LYS A 118 -8.86 9.87 -23.61
C LYS A 118 -9.44 8.70 -22.83
N PHE A 119 -8.66 8.17 -21.92
CA PHE A 119 -9.06 7.17 -20.94
C PHE A 119 -8.98 7.80 -19.56
N GLU A 120 -9.98 7.56 -18.74
CA GLU A 120 -10.02 8.12 -17.40
C GLU A 120 -10.64 7.14 -16.40
N ALA A 121 -10.12 7.19 -15.18
CA ALA A 121 -10.64 6.46 -14.03
C ALA A 121 -10.59 7.36 -12.80
N SER A 122 -11.62 7.31 -11.99
CA SER A 122 -11.68 8.04 -10.73
C SER A 122 -12.04 7.13 -9.57
N ALA A 123 -11.61 7.52 -8.38
CA ALA A 123 -11.99 6.87 -7.14
C ALA A 123 -11.94 7.87 -5.98
N GLY A 124 -12.76 7.64 -4.96
CA GLY A 124 -12.73 8.37 -3.71
C GLY A 124 -11.79 7.72 -2.70
N ILE A 125 -11.16 8.54 -1.88
CA ILE A 125 -10.39 8.13 -0.70
C ILE A 125 -10.80 8.98 0.49
N ASN A 126 -10.53 8.48 1.70
CA ASN A 126 -10.67 9.24 2.93
C ASN A 126 -9.28 9.59 3.46
N VAL A 127 -9.06 10.86 3.77
CA VAL A 127 -7.85 11.37 4.42
C VAL A 127 -8.15 11.63 5.87
N SER A 128 -7.38 11.06 6.77
CA SER A 128 -7.50 11.20 8.22
C SER A 128 -6.62 12.33 8.74
N ILE A 129 -6.92 12.86 9.93
CA ILE A 129 -6.04 13.85 10.61
C ILE A 129 -4.65 13.24 10.84
N LYS A 130 -4.62 11.96 11.25
CA LYS A 130 -3.39 11.22 11.56
C LYS A 130 -3.39 9.87 10.87
N SER A 131 -2.20 9.43 10.51
CA SER A 131 -1.96 8.08 10.03
C SER A 131 -2.23 7.02 11.10
N LEU A 132 -2.59 5.82 10.67
CA LEU A 132 -2.69 4.64 11.52
C LEU A 132 -1.31 4.15 11.99
N VAL A 133 -0.30 4.26 11.12
CA VAL A 133 1.07 3.81 11.38
C VAL A 133 1.96 4.98 11.82
N PRO A 134 3.20 4.74 12.30
CA PRO A 134 4.11 5.83 12.70
C PRO A 134 4.28 6.90 11.63
N GLU A 135 4.14 8.16 12.00
CA GLU A 135 4.16 9.31 11.09
C GLU A 135 5.58 9.69 10.68
N LEU A 136 5.71 10.35 9.51
CA LEU A 136 6.97 10.93 9.07
C LEU A 136 7.49 11.94 10.10
N GLY A 137 8.79 11.92 10.37
CA GLY A 137 9.45 12.77 11.37
C GLY A 137 9.20 12.36 12.83
N SER A 138 8.41 11.31 13.08
CA SER A 138 8.20 10.78 14.43
C SER A 138 9.20 9.69 14.79
N LYS A 139 9.39 9.44 16.09
CA LYS A 139 10.12 8.26 16.56
C LYS A 139 9.25 7.01 16.39
N PRO A 140 9.78 5.92 15.84
CA PRO A 140 9.06 4.65 15.80
C PRO A 140 8.90 4.06 17.21
N PRO A 141 7.94 3.14 17.42
CA PRO A 141 7.79 2.41 18.66
C PRO A 141 9.07 1.63 19.01
N ILE A 142 9.46 1.60 20.29
CA ILE A 142 10.57 0.78 20.77
C ILE A 142 10.22 -0.70 20.53
N SER A 143 11.04 -1.38 19.72
CA SER A 143 10.74 -2.70 19.18
C SER A 143 11.90 -3.66 19.40
N THR A 144 11.65 -4.74 20.16
CA THR A 144 12.62 -5.84 20.37
C THR A 144 12.27 -6.97 19.42
N THR A 145 12.90 -6.98 18.23
CA THR A 145 12.64 -8.00 17.22
C THR A 145 13.47 -9.25 17.46
N LYS A 146 12.98 -10.40 16.99
CA LYS A 146 13.69 -11.68 17.10
C LYS A 146 14.97 -11.66 16.27
N THR A 147 16.06 -12.16 16.86
CA THR A 147 17.38 -12.21 16.21
C THR A 147 17.98 -13.60 16.30
N THR A 148 18.85 -13.92 15.34
CA THR A 148 19.67 -15.13 15.36
C THR A 148 20.92 -15.01 14.51
N ASN A 149 21.97 -15.73 14.91
CA ASN A 149 23.18 -15.99 14.10
C ASN A 149 23.23 -17.45 13.59
N GLN A 150 22.18 -18.24 13.81
CA GLN A 150 22.13 -19.66 13.49
C GLN A 150 21.05 -19.93 12.43
N LEU A 151 21.44 -20.48 11.29
CA LEU A 151 20.52 -20.84 10.21
C LEU A 151 19.39 -21.78 10.67
N SER A 152 19.68 -22.69 11.59
CA SER A 152 18.70 -23.65 12.12
C SER A 152 17.57 -23.00 12.91
N GLN A 153 17.72 -21.77 13.37
CA GLN A 153 16.71 -21.04 14.14
C GLN A 153 15.81 -20.16 13.25
N LEU A 154 16.21 -19.89 12.00
CA LEU A 154 15.44 -19.03 11.09
C LEU A 154 13.99 -19.45 10.91
N PRO A 155 13.62 -20.74 10.78
CA PRO A 155 12.24 -21.15 10.64
C PRO A 155 11.32 -20.75 11.80
N SER A 156 11.86 -20.47 12.99
CA SER A 156 11.09 -19.96 14.14
C SER A 156 10.94 -18.44 14.14
N ILE A 157 11.65 -17.74 13.23
CA ILE A 157 11.70 -16.27 13.17
C ILE A 157 11.02 -15.73 11.91
N THR A 158 11.10 -16.49 10.81
CA THR A 158 10.55 -16.06 9.52
C THR A 158 9.94 -17.21 8.74
N SER A 159 8.94 -16.89 7.95
CA SER A 159 8.32 -17.79 6.97
C SER A 159 8.98 -17.76 5.59
N ASP A 160 10.05 -16.97 5.42
CA ASP A 160 10.80 -16.92 4.16
C ASP A 160 11.47 -18.27 3.88
N PRO A 161 11.22 -18.91 2.72
CA PRO A 161 11.86 -20.18 2.39
C PRO A 161 13.36 -20.06 2.09
N ASN A 162 13.86 -18.85 1.75
CA ASN A 162 15.26 -18.59 1.41
C ASN A 162 15.81 -17.35 2.16
N PRO A 163 15.79 -17.34 3.50
CA PRO A 163 16.03 -16.14 4.27
C PRO A 163 17.49 -15.69 4.21
N ASN A 164 17.71 -14.39 3.98
CA ASN A 164 19.00 -13.76 4.22
C ASN A 164 19.22 -13.59 5.73
N ILE A 165 20.08 -14.40 6.34
CA ILE A 165 20.35 -14.38 7.78
C ILE A 165 20.80 -13.01 8.31
N ARG A 166 21.36 -12.15 7.47
CA ARG A 166 21.83 -10.82 7.88
C ARG A 166 20.69 -9.91 8.32
N LEU A 167 19.48 -10.13 7.80
CA LEU A 167 18.28 -9.36 8.17
C LEU A 167 17.75 -9.67 9.58
N TYR A 168 18.37 -10.66 10.28
CA TYR A 168 17.94 -11.14 11.61
C TYR A 168 19.07 -11.07 12.64
N ARG A 169 20.18 -10.40 12.33
CA ARG A 169 21.33 -10.30 13.25
C ARG A 169 21.20 -9.23 14.30
N THR A 170 20.45 -8.18 13.99
CA THR A 170 20.30 -7.00 14.85
C THR A 170 18.84 -6.74 15.10
N SER A 171 18.46 -6.50 16.32
CA SER A 171 17.11 -6.10 16.70
C SER A 171 16.89 -4.61 16.42
N LEU A 172 15.63 -4.20 16.16
CA LEU A 172 15.29 -2.79 15.91
C LEU A 172 15.70 -1.88 17.08
N HIS A 173 15.61 -2.34 18.34
CA HIS A 173 16.00 -1.54 19.50
C HIS A 173 17.52 -1.29 19.57
N GLU A 174 18.31 -2.07 18.83
CA GLU A 174 19.77 -1.90 18.70
C GLU A 174 20.10 -1.14 17.40
N ALA A 175 19.42 -1.47 16.31
CA ALA A 175 19.67 -0.88 15.00
C ALA A 175 19.35 0.61 14.97
N ILE A 176 18.16 1.02 15.48
CA ILE A 176 17.69 2.41 15.41
C ILE A 176 18.62 3.39 16.15
N PRO A 177 19.07 3.13 17.39
CA PRO A 177 19.99 4.05 18.08
C PRO A 177 21.45 3.91 17.67
N SER A 178 21.79 3.09 16.67
CA SER A 178 23.17 2.85 16.25
C SER A 178 23.85 4.06 15.58
N GLY A 179 23.07 5.08 15.18
CA GLY A 179 23.55 6.23 14.41
C GLY A 179 23.67 5.97 12.89
N LEU A 180 23.28 4.77 12.42
CA LEU A 180 23.11 4.47 11.01
C LEU A 180 21.63 4.46 10.64
N PRO A 181 21.28 4.88 9.44
CA PRO A 181 19.92 4.69 8.91
C PRO A 181 19.48 3.23 9.02
N THR A 182 18.22 2.98 9.25
CA THR A 182 17.66 1.63 9.37
C THR A 182 16.49 1.45 8.42
N ILE A 183 16.56 0.40 7.61
CA ILE A 183 15.45 -0.05 6.77
C ILE A 183 14.81 -1.26 7.43
N VAL A 184 13.52 -1.16 7.74
CA VAL A 184 12.75 -2.28 8.27
C VAL A 184 11.62 -2.65 7.33
N VAL A 185 11.46 -3.94 7.06
CA VAL A 185 10.33 -4.51 6.32
C VAL A 185 9.53 -5.42 7.23
N PHE A 186 8.23 -5.14 7.35
CA PHE A 186 7.26 -6.02 7.97
C PHE A 186 6.56 -6.83 6.88
N ALA A 187 6.77 -8.14 6.86
CA ALA A 187 6.26 -9.00 5.81
C ALA A 187 6.04 -10.44 6.31
N THR A 188 5.25 -11.23 5.59
CA THR A 188 5.06 -12.66 5.84
C THR A 188 5.13 -13.44 4.53
N PRO A 189 6.31 -13.83 4.04
CA PRO A 189 6.49 -14.41 2.71
C PRO A 189 5.61 -15.62 2.41
N ALA A 190 5.49 -16.58 3.34
CA ALA A 190 4.69 -17.78 3.11
C ALA A 190 3.18 -17.58 3.25
N PHE A 191 2.72 -16.53 3.93
CA PHE A 191 1.30 -16.36 4.28
C PHE A 191 0.69 -15.08 3.69
N CYS A 192 1.43 -14.38 2.84
CA CYS A 192 1.04 -13.12 2.21
C CYS A 192 -0.10 -13.32 1.19
N LYS A 193 -1.21 -12.63 1.40
CA LYS A 193 -2.38 -12.69 0.51
C LYS A 193 -2.14 -12.06 -0.86
N THR A 194 -1.24 -11.09 -0.94
CA THR A 194 -0.95 -10.32 -2.15
C THR A 194 0.20 -10.91 -2.98
N SER A 195 0.90 -11.92 -2.46
CA SER A 195 2.11 -12.52 -3.07
C SER A 195 3.25 -11.52 -3.30
N THR A 196 3.28 -10.42 -2.56
CA THR A 196 4.28 -9.36 -2.70
C THR A 196 5.33 -9.36 -1.59
N CYS A 197 5.09 -10.07 -0.47
CA CYS A 197 6.01 -10.09 0.67
C CYS A 197 7.34 -10.78 0.36
N GLY A 198 7.32 -11.90 -0.36
CA GLY A 198 8.54 -12.57 -0.81
C GLY A 198 9.41 -11.65 -1.68
N PRO A 199 8.88 -11.13 -2.80
CA PRO A 199 9.58 -10.14 -3.62
C PRO A 199 10.07 -8.90 -2.84
N GLN A 200 9.34 -8.46 -1.82
CA GLN A 200 9.79 -7.34 -0.99
C GLN A 200 11.03 -7.69 -0.17
N LEU A 201 11.16 -8.93 0.32
CA LEU A 201 12.37 -9.38 1.04
C LEU A 201 13.55 -9.62 0.11
N GLU A 202 13.32 -10.01 -1.15
CA GLU A 202 14.38 -10.07 -2.16
C GLU A 202 14.99 -8.68 -2.37
N ILE A 203 14.15 -7.64 -2.49
CA ILE A 203 14.58 -6.24 -2.59
C ILE A 203 15.34 -5.80 -1.33
N LEU A 204 14.82 -6.12 -0.13
CA LEU A 204 15.52 -5.79 1.11
C LEU A 204 16.90 -6.46 1.19
N SER A 205 17.00 -7.71 0.72
CA SER A 205 18.27 -8.45 0.68
C SER A 205 19.27 -7.87 -0.33
N GLU A 206 18.79 -7.36 -1.46
CA GLU A 206 19.62 -6.68 -2.46
C GLU A 206 20.11 -5.32 -1.94
N LEU A 207 19.25 -4.56 -1.27
CA LEU A 207 19.64 -3.31 -0.61
C LEU A 207 20.67 -3.58 0.51
N GLU A 208 20.47 -4.64 1.32
CA GLU A 208 21.45 -5.06 2.33
C GLU A 208 22.79 -5.37 1.71
N PHE A 209 22.83 -6.11 0.60
CA PHE A 209 24.08 -6.42 -0.09
C PHE A 209 24.82 -5.17 -0.56
N ASN A 210 24.10 -4.17 -1.09
CA ASN A 210 24.69 -2.97 -1.65
C ASN A 210 25.08 -1.93 -0.58
N TYR A 211 24.34 -1.86 0.55
CA TYR A 211 24.44 -0.75 1.51
C TYR A 211 24.73 -1.17 2.95
N ARG A 212 25.13 -2.43 3.21
CA ARG A 212 25.34 -2.99 4.58
C ARG A 212 26.32 -2.22 5.45
N GLU A 213 27.29 -1.50 4.84
CA GLU A 213 28.28 -0.69 5.58
C GLU A 213 27.75 0.72 5.90
N LYS A 214 26.57 1.07 5.37
CA LYS A 214 26.00 2.42 5.45
C LYS A 214 24.64 2.45 6.16
N ALA A 215 23.97 1.32 6.28
CA ALA A 215 22.64 1.22 6.88
C ALA A 215 22.40 -0.14 7.52
N ASN A 216 21.46 -0.20 8.46
CA ASN A 216 20.93 -1.44 9.02
C ASN A 216 19.74 -1.93 8.22
N PHE A 217 19.58 -3.25 8.10
CA PHE A 217 18.49 -3.90 7.39
C PHE A 217 17.84 -4.95 8.28
N VAL A 218 16.55 -4.83 8.54
CA VAL A 218 15.80 -5.70 9.45
C VAL A 218 14.51 -6.18 8.80
N HIS A 219 14.28 -7.49 8.83
CA HIS A 219 12.97 -8.06 8.54
C HIS A 219 12.25 -8.42 9.84
N VAL A 220 10.97 -8.07 9.90
CA VAL A 220 10.06 -8.44 10.99
C VAL A 220 8.92 -9.26 10.41
N GLU A 221 8.83 -10.53 10.83
CA GLU A 221 7.75 -11.42 10.44
C GLU A 221 6.42 -10.96 11.06
N ILE A 222 5.35 -11.02 10.26
CA ILE A 222 3.99 -10.65 10.70
C ILE A 222 3.49 -11.58 11.81
N TYR A 223 3.86 -12.86 11.73
CA TYR A 223 3.47 -13.87 12.73
C TYR A 223 4.62 -14.19 13.68
N ASP A 224 4.32 -14.19 14.97
CA ASP A 224 5.32 -14.50 16.01
C ASP A 224 5.74 -15.98 16.01
N ASN A 225 4.89 -16.88 15.48
CA ASN A 225 5.09 -18.33 15.46
C ASN A 225 5.03 -18.93 14.04
N PRO A 226 5.81 -18.44 13.05
CA PRO A 226 5.66 -18.83 11.65
C PRO A 226 5.78 -20.34 11.41
N ASN A 227 6.67 -21.03 12.12
CA ASN A 227 6.88 -22.48 12.00
C ASN A 227 5.73 -23.34 12.55
N GLU A 228 4.83 -22.78 13.35
CA GLU A 228 3.69 -23.49 13.95
C GLU A 228 2.42 -23.40 13.10
N ILE A 229 2.37 -22.48 12.14
CA ILE A 229 1.20 -22.23 11.28
C ILE A 229 0.90 -23.44 10.39
N GLN A 230 1.94 -24.07 9.78
CA GLN A 230 1.84 -25.33 9.01
C GLN A 230 0.69 -25.32 7.98
N GLY A 231 0.48 -24.20 7.29
CA GLY A 231 -0.57 -24.02 6.27
C GLY A 231 -1.95 -23.63 6.82
N ASP A 232 -2.16 -23.64 8.12
CA ASP A 232 -3.38 -23.17 8.77
C ASP A 232 -3.16 -21.79 9.42
N ILE A 233 -3.49 -20.74 8.68
CA ILE A 233 -3.29 -19.35 9.10
C ILE A 233 -4.01 -18.99 10.42
N SER A 234 -5.06 -19.74 10.80
CA SER A 234 -5.78 -19.51 12.05
C SER A 234 -4.95 -19.82 13.30
N ARG A 235 -3.83 -20.55 13.15
CA ARG A 235 -2.85 -20.84 14.22
C ARG A 235 -1.81 -19.72 14.36
N GLY A 236 -1.79 -18.78 13.44
CA GLY A 236 -0.84 -17.65 13.47
C GLY A 236 -1.12 -16.71 14.62
N VAL A 237 -0.09 -16.35 15.37
CA VAL A 237 -0.12 -15.32 16.41
C VAL A 237 0.54 -14.07 15.84
N ILE A 238 -0.20 -12.97 15.78
CA ILE A 238 0.36 -11.71 15.27
C ILE A 238 1.53 -11.25 16.15
N SER A 239 2.63 -10.88 15.51
CA SER A 239 3.82 -10.35 16.18
C SER A 239 3.47 -9.12 17.04
N PRO A 240 3.95 -9.07 18.30
CA PRO A 240 3.77 -7.88 19.14
C PRO A 240 4.26 -6.58 18.48
N GLU A 241 5.29 -6.66 17.64
CA GLU A 241 5.82 -5.48 16.96
C GLU A 241 4.87 -4.96 15.89
N VAL A 242 4.18 -5.83 15.15
CA VAL A 242 3.12 -5.46 14.20
C VAL A 242 2.00 -4.69 14.91
N LEU A 243 1.59 -5.17 16.10
CA LEU A 243 0.57 -4.51 16.91
C LEU A 243 1.04 -3.15 17.43
N LYS A 244 2.30 -3.04 17.89
CA LYS A 244 2.88 -1.76 18.35
C LYS A 244 2.97 -0.71 17.25
N TRP A 245 3.29 -1.13 16.02
CA TRP A 245 3.38 -0.24 14.85
C TRP A 245 2.01 0.02 14.23
N ASN A 246 0.96 -0.65 14.74
CA ASN A 246 -0.43 -0.52 14.30
C ASN A 246 -0.61 -0.72 12.78
N LEU A 247 0.07 -1.73 12.23
CA LEU A 247 0.07 -2.00 10.79
C LEU A 247 -1.26 -2.61 10.34
N PRO A 248 -2.02 -1.97 9.43
CA PRO A 248 -3.32 -2.47 8.97
C PRO A 248 -3.21 -3.52 7.85
N SER A 249 -2.04 -3.62 7.24
CA SER A 249 -1.79 -4.45 6.04
C SER A 249 -0.32 -4.92 6.01
N GLU A 250 0.03 -5.75 5.01
CA GLU A 250 1.41 -6.16 4.71
C GLU A 250 1.65 -6.22 3.18
N PRO A 251 2.91 -6.01 2.71
CA PRO A 251 4.09 -5.59 3.48
C PRO A 251 4.10 -4.09 3.78
N TRP A 252 4.85 -3.70 4.82
CA TRP A 252 5.24 -2.32 5.09
C TRP A 252 6.75 -2.18 5.10
N THR A 253 7.25 -1.10 4.51
CA THR A 253 8.67 -0.72 4.56
C THR A 253 8.80 0.66 5.19
N PHE A 254 9.69 0.79 6.18
CA PHE A 254 10.03 2.07 6.80
C PHE A 254 11.53 2.33 6.65
N LEU A 255 11.87 3.56 6.30
CA LEU A 255 13.23 4.10 6.38
C LEU A 255 13.29 5.01 7.60
N ILE A 256 14.25 4.76 8.45
CA ILE A 256 14.52 5.51 9.68
C ILE A 256 15.89 6.13 9.52
N ASP A 257 16.00 7.44 9.72
CA ASP A 257 17.26 8.16 9.57
C ASP A 257 18.23 7.91 10.75
N SER A 258 19.42 8.50 10.67
CA SER A 258 20.47 8.38 11.71
C SER A 258 20.08 9.01 13.05
N ASP A 259 19.09 9.90 13.09
CA ASP A 259 18.52 10.48 14.29
C ASP A 259 17.43 9.60 14.92
N GLY A 260 17.08 8.50 14.27
CA GLY A 260 16.07 7.53 14.70
C GLY A 260 14.64 8.00 14.42
N LEU A 261 14.44 8.88 13.43
CA LEU A 261 13.12 9.37 13.00
C LEU A 261 12.67 8.68 11.71
N ILE A 262 11.37 8.45 11.58
CA ILE A 262 10.77 7.90 10.35
C ILE A 262 10.98 8.92 9.21
N TYR A 263 11.85 8.58 8.28
CA TYR A 263 12.14 9.39 7.09
C TYR A 263 11.17 9.12 5.93
N SER A 264 10.93 7.84 5.66
CA SER A 264 9.97 7.40 4.64
C SER A 264 9.22 6.16 5.08
N ARG A 265 8.01 5.97 4.54
CA ARG A 265 7.18 4.79 4.78
C ARG A 265 6.44 4.40 3.52
N PHE A 266 6.30 3.09 3.29
CA PHE A 266 5.70 2.53 2.10
C PHE A 266 4.76 1.40 2.49
N GLU A 267 3.49 1.53 2.14
CA GLU A 267 2.51 0.46 2.21
C GLU A 267 2.54 -0.34 0.91
N GLY A 268 2.45 -1.65 1.01
CA GLY A 268 2.47 -2.57 -0.12
C GLY A 268 3.85 -2.74 -0.75
N PHE A 269 3.88 -3.37 -1.92
CA PHE A 269 5.13 -3.61 -2.65
C PHE A 269 5.78 -2.30 -3.09
N THR A 270 7.09 -2.21 -2.85
CA THR A 270 7.90 -1.04 -3.21
C THR A 270 9.14 -1.53 -3.94
N THR A 271 9.44 -0.97 -5.11
CA THR A 271 10.57 -1.40 -5.93
C THR A 271 11.91 -0.98 -5.32
N PHE A 272 12.97 -1.66 -5.76
CA PHE A 272 14.33 -1.33 -5.37
C PHE A 272 14.63 0.16 -5.57
N ASP A 273 14.41 0.67 -6.79
CA ASP A 273 14.68 2.08 -7.13
C ASP A 273 13.91 3.06 -6.23
N GLU A 274 12.65 2.75 -5.90
CA GLU A 274 11.83 3.64 -5.07
C GLU A 274 12.34 3.72 -3.62
N ILE A 275 12.84 2.62 -3.08
CA ILE A 275 13.47 2.60 -1.74
C ILE A 275 14.85 3.24 -1.81
N GLU A 276 15.66 2.88 -2.81
CA GLU A 276 17.01 3.40 -3.00
C GLU A 276 17.02 4.92 -3.16
N GLU A 277 16.10 5.50 -3.96
CA GLU A 277 15.91 6.94 -4.11
C GLU A 277 15.83 7.64 -2.74
N LYS A 278 15.13 7.04 -1.77
CA LYS A 278 14.98 7.59 -0.41
C LYS A 278 16.13 7.23 0.52
N LEU A 279 16.74 6.08 0.33
CA LEU A 279 17.88 5.64 1.14
C LEU A 279 19.11 6.52 0.89
N ILE A 280 19.42 6.84 -0.38
CA ILE A 280 20.58 7.69 -0.71
C ILE A 280 20.46 9.12 -0.16
N GLU A 281 19.25 9.59 0.15
CA GLU A 281 19.04 10.91 0.75
C GLU A 281 19.48 10.95 2.23
N ILE A 282 19.56 9.79 2.92
CA ILE A 282 19.84 9.69 4.36
C ILE A 282 21.14 8.93 4.71
N ILE A 283 21.77 8.26 3.75
CA ILE A 283 23.10 7.65 3.94
C ILE A 283 24.19 8.68 3.66
N ASN A 284 25.14 8.83 4.56
CA ASN A 284 26.30 9.70 4.42
C ASN A 284 27.50 8.97 3.80
#